data_4f6623f215582ac73ebc07c0c6da01b3
#
_entry.id   4f6623f215582ac73ebc07c0c6da01b3
#
_cell.length_a   1.000
_cell.length_b   1.000
_cell.length_c   1.000
_cell.angle_alpha   90.00
_cell.angle_beta   90.00
_cell.angle_gamma   90.00
#
_symmetry.space_group_name_H-M   'P 1'
#
loop_
_entity.id
_entity.type
_entity.pdbx_description
1 polymer ?
#
loop_
_entity_poly.entity_id
_entity_poly.type
_entity_poly.pdbx_seq_one_letter_code
_entity_poly.pdbx_strand_id
1 'polypeptide(L)'
;MWPLGERRARRRADGAGGAGGARNAAGMRNAEGEWRADGAGGAGDERSPGGPGPEPALRALAAGEGLPESVKRGARPGAGSDEIARCLAGLRATSGGLGPALAPLVADPRVTDVLVNGTQVWVDRGEGLVRAATDVGGADDVRRLAIRMAAACGKRLDDASPIVDGTLEGGVRLHAVLAPVSASGTLISLRAARGRNLSVDALARCGTLAPRVASLLRALVRVRANVLISGQTGSGKTTLLAAVLALVPPDERIVCIEETTELRPDHPHCVNLAERRPNVEGAGGVTLAELVRAAMRMRPDRLVLGECRGGEVRDVLTALNTGHDGGWATVHANGVRDVPARLLALGSLAGMGESAVAAQTVAAFDAFVHLRRRSGAAPGSPGRWVSEVGVPVRSGSGLRADLALAVDQGGGAEEGPAWPLLAQRCRVPS
;
A
#
# COMPACT_ATOMS: atom_id res chain seq x y z
N MET A 1 30.72 -37.66 7.21
CA MET A 1 30.46 -39.12 7.16
C MET A 1 28.95 -39.29 7.14
N TRP A 2 28.44 -39.57 5.98
CA TRP A 2 27.04 -39.90 5.68
C TRP A 2 26.78 -41.37 5.96
N PRO A 3 25.55 -41.93 6.10
CA PRO A 3 24.73 -42.24 4.93
C PRO A 3 23.20 -42.04 5.12
N LEU A 4 22.56 -41.69 4.06
CA LEU A 4 21.41 -42.14 3.22
C LEU A 4 20.55 -43.33 3.77
N GLY A 5 19.22 -43.18 3.63
CA GLY A 5 18.23 -44.25 3.75
C GLY A 5 16.90 -43.88 3.15
N GLU A 6 16.69 -44.26 1.86
CA GLU A 6 15.45 -44.26 1.10
C GLU A 6 14.41 -45.26 1.65
N ARG A 7 13.08 -44.99 1.34
CA ARG A 7 12.06 -45.94 0.87
C ARG A 7 10.78 -45.17 0.54
N ARG A 8 10.41 -45.03 -0.70
CA ARG A 8 9.58 -45.78 -1.68
C ARG A 8 8.22 -46.25 -1.15
N ALA A 9 7.17 -45.60 -1.62
CA ALA A 9 6.10 -45.92 -2.60
C ALA A 9 5.25 -47.20 -2.39
N ARG A 10 3.94 -47.07 -2.56
CA ARG A 10 2.93 -47.91 -3.32
C ARG A 10 1.52 -47.50 -2.86
N ARG A 11 0.66 -46.96 -3.73
CA ARG A 11 -0.23 -47.52 -4.77
C ARG A 11 -1.43 -48.32 -4.25
N ARG A 12 -2.61 -47.87 -4.64
CA ARG A 12 -3.81 -48.48 -5.35
C ARG A 12 -5.09 -47.99 -4.66
N ALA A 13 -6.04 -47.41 -5.29
CA ALA A 13 -6.91 -47.70 -6.45
C ALA A 13 -8.19 -48.47 -6.02
N ASP A 14 -9.29 -48.05 -6.63
CA ASP A 14 -10.62 -48.63 -6.77
C ASP A 14 -11.65 -48.26 -5.69
N GLY A 15 -12.86 -47.86 -5.99
CA GLY A 15 -13.73 -47.89 -7.14
C GLY A 15 -15.11 -47.35 -6.81
N ALA A 16 -15.69 -46.84 -7.80
CA ALA A 16 -17.07 -46.82 -8.26
C ALA A 16 -18.28 -46.71 -7.33
N GLY A 17 -19.20 -45.81 -7.71
CA GLY A 17 -20.61 -46.14 -7.83
C GLY A 17 -21.60 -45.22 -7.16
N GLY A 18 -22.51 -44.61 -7.92
CA GLY A 18 -23.86 -44.34 -7.44
C GLY A 18 -24.46 -42.96 -7.66
N ALA A 19 -25.31 -42.91 -8.67
CA ALA A 19 -26.12 -41.82 -9.19
C ALA A 19 -27.20 -41.27 -8.23
N GLY A 20 -27.68 -40.04 -8.55
CA GLY A 20 -28.97 -39.45 -8.10
C GLY A 20 -28.83 -37.96 -7.88
N GLY A 21 -29.12 -37.15 -8.74
CA GLY A 21 -30.20 -36.47 -9.37
C GLY A 21 -30.87 -35.42 -8.48
N ALA A 22 -30.65 -34.15 -8.78
CA ALA A 22 -31.70 -33.11 -8.73
C ALA A 22 -31.21 -31.80 -9.40
N ARG A 23 -32.01 -31.33 -10.31
CA ARG A 23 -31.89 -30.11 -11.14
C ARG A 23 -32.09 -28.86 -10.27
N ASN A 24 -31.34 -27.74 -10.55
CA ASN A 24 -31.98 -26.54 -11.07
C ASN A 24 -30.97 -25.39 -11.29
N ALA A 25 -31.18 -24.73 -12.43
CA ALA A 25 -30.85 -23.36 -12.84
C ALA A 25 -29.35 -22.98 -12.84
N ALA A 26 -28.59 -23.25 -13.76
CA ALA A 26 -28.37 -22.76 -15.15
C ALA A 26 -28.11 -21.25 -15.19
N GLY A 27 -26.87 -20.86 -14.97
CA GLY A 27 -26.23 -19.72 -15.61
C GLY A 27 -25.14 -20.29 -16.52
N MET A 28 -25.33 -20.20 -17.81
CA MET A 28 -24.40 -20.65 -18.83
C MET A 28 -23.09 -19.87 -18.72
N ARG A 29 -22.02 -20.56 -18.37
CA ARG A 29 -20.66 -20.09 -18.59
C ARG A 29 -20.23 -20.58 -19.97
N ASN A 30 -19.79 -19.66 -20.82
CA ASN A 30 -19.09 -20.03 -22.03
C ASN A 30 -17.70 -20.54 -21.68
N ALA A 31 -17.20 -21.49 -22.48
CA ALA A 31 -15.93 -22.19 -22.24
C ALA A 31 -14.66 -21.33 -22.29
N GLU A 32 -14.76 -20.00 -22.40
CA GLU A 32 -13.62 -19.10 -22.58
C GLU A 32 -13.50 -18.00 -21.49
N GLY A 33 -14.32 -17.98 -20.45
CA GLY A 33 -14.10 -17.12 -19.27
C GLY A 33 -14.06 -15.60 -19.49
N GLU A 34 -14.63 -15.09 -20.56
CA GLU A 34 -14.68 -13.65 -20.85
C GLU A 34 -15.93 -12.99 -20.25
N TRP A 35 -15.69 -11.94 -19.43
CA TRP A 35 -16.75 -11.07 -18.92
C TRP A 35 -16.97 -9.90 -19.89
N ARG A 36 -18.17 -9.76 -20.40
CA ARG A 36 -18.64 -8.54 -21.06
C ARG A 36 -19.30 -7.65 -20.02
N ALA A 37 -18.96 -6.37 -20.08
CA ALA A 37 -19.64 -5.34 -19.30
C ALA A 37 -21.07 -5.16 -19.84
N ASP A 38 -22.07 -5.65 -19.13
CA ASP A 38 -23.48 -5.34 -19.40
C ASP A 38 -23.86 -4.04 -18.67
N GLY A 39 -24.36 -3.09 -19.43
CA GLY A 39 -25.10 -1.98 -18.88
C GLY A 39 -24.84 -0.61 -19.50
N ALA A 40 -25.01 -0.44 -20.80
CA ALA A 40 -25.54 0.80 -21.36
C ALA A 40 -26.19 0.46 -22.72
N GLY A 41 -27.49 0.60 -22.75
CA GLY A 41 -28.30 0.30 -23.92
C GLY A 41 -28.00 1.19 -25.13
N GLY A 42 -28.09 0.54 -26.27
CA GLY A 42 -28.44 0.96 -27.60
C GLY A 42 -28.02 2.34 -28.09
N ALA A 43 -27.13 2.36 -29.09
CA ALA A 43 -27.29 3.14 -30.32
C ALA A 43 -26.15 2.80 -31.28
N GLY A 44 -26.51 2.35 -32.47
CA GLY A 44 -25.94 2.64 -33.79
C GLY A 44 -24.44 2.65 -33.97
N ASP A 45 -23.98 1.63 -34.67
CA ASP A 45 -22.73 1.61 -35.45
C ASP A 45 -22.75 2.79 -36.45
N GLU A 46 -22.09 3.88 -36.17
CA GLU A 46 -21.65 4.89 -37.13
C GLU A 46 -20.19 5.23 -36.86
N ARG A 47 -19.32 4.55 -37.58
CA ARG A 47 -17.94 4.97 -37.80
C ARG A 47 -17.94 6.26 -38.60
N SER A 48 -17.94 7.40 -37.87
CA SER A 48 -17.67 8.71 -38.49
C SER A 48 -16.17 9.00 -38.39
N PRO A 49 -15.53 9.44 -39.47
CA PRO A 49 -14.11 9.75 -39.50
C PRO A 49 -13.82 11.05 -38.73
N GLY A 50 -12.88 10.99 -37.78
CA GLY A 50 -12.11 12.17 -37.39
C GLY A 50 -12.85 13.25 -36.64
N GLY A 51 -13.41 12.94 -35.45
CA GLY A 51 -13.76 13.97 -34.47
C GLY A 51 -12.54 14.44 -33.68
N PRO A 52 -12.48 15.70 -33.20
CA PRO A 52 -11.38 16.17 -32.38
C PRO A 52 -11.25 15.31 -31.12
N GLY A 53 -10.09 14.67 -31.00
CA GLY A 53 -9.72 13.87 -29.84
C GLY A 53 -8.85 14.67 -28.88
N PRO A 54 -8.32 14.07 -27.80
CA PRO A 54 -7.44 14.77 -26.86
C PRO A 54 -6.11 15.25 -27.48
N GLU A 55 -5.71 14.76 -28.66
CA GLU A 55 -4.45 15.17 -29.32
C GLU A 55 -4.32 16.66 -29.64
N PRO A 56 -5.33 17.36 -30.21
CA PRO A 56 -5.24 18.80 -30.45
C PRO A 56 -5.11 19.60 -29.15
N ALA A 57 -5.78 19.17 -28.10
CA ALA A 57 -5.69 19.79 -26.78
C ALA A 57 -4.33 19.58 -26.12
N LEU A 58 -3.72 18.39 -26.29
CA LEU A 58 -2.37 18.10 -25.80
C LEU A 58 -1.31 18.92 -26.52
N ARG A 59 -1.44 19.11 -27.84
CA ARG A 59 -0.54 19.96 -28.62
C ARG A 59 -0.61 21.42 -28.18
N ALA A 60 -1.84 21.91 -27.88
CA ALA A 60 -2.05 23.26 -27.37
C ALA A 60 -1.41 23.48 -26.00
N LEU A 61 -1.58 22.52 -25.08
CA LEU A 61 -0.91 22.53 -23.78
C LEU A 61 0.61 22.49 -23.90
N ALA A 62 1.14 21.66 -24.80
CA ALA A 62 2.59 21.58 -25.05
C ALA A 62 3.13 22.88 -25.68
N ALA A 63 2.31 23.64 -26.37
CA ALA A 63 2.62 24.97 -26.90
C ALA A 63 2.50 26.09 -25.85
N GLY A 64 2.15 25.76 -24.57
CA GLY A 64 2.02 26.74 -23.49
C GLY A 64 0.67 27.45 -23.41
N GLU A 65 -0.35 26.97 -24.13
CA GLU A 65 -1.70 27.49 -24.01
C GLU A 65 -2.35 27.07 -22.65
N GLY A 66 -3.19 27.95 -22.11
CA GLY A 66 -3.92 27.66 -20.87
C GLY A 66 -4.86 26.45 -21.01
N LEU A 67 -5.12 25.75 -19.90
CA LEU A 67 -6.00 24.56 -19.86
C LEU A 67 -7.39 24.80 -20.49
N PRO A 68 -8.09 25.93 -20.25
CA PRO A 68 -9.40 26.21 -20.86
C PRO A 68 -9.36 26.28 -22.39
N GLU A 69 -8.34 26.92 -22.95
CA GLU A 69 -8.14 27.06 -24.40
C GLU A 69 -7.77 25.72 -25.05
N SER A 70 -6.91 24.97 -24.41
CA SER A 70 -6.52 23.62 -24.85
C SER A 70 -7.70 22.66 -24.89
N VAL A 71 -8.58 22.71 -23.89
CA VAL A 71 -9.82 21.91 -23.83
C VAL A 71 -10.77 22.31 -24.97
N LYS A 72 -10.92 23.61 -25.28
CA LYS A 72 -11.76 24.09 -26.40
C LYS A 72 -11.25 23.56 -27.74
N ARG A 73 -9.93 23.40 -27.92
CA ARG A 73 -9.36 22.83 -29.15
C ARG A 73 -9.58 21.31 -29.29
N GLY A 74 -9.68 20.60 -28.17
CA GLY A 74 -9.97 19.17 -28.14
C GLY A 74 -11.44 18.81 -28.18
N ALA A 75 -12.33 19.75 -27.85
CA ALA A 75 -13.78 19.61 -27.88
C ALA A 75 -14.36 20.19 -29.19
N ARG A 76 -15.52 19.69 -29.61
CA ARG A 76 -16.24 20.27 -30.77
C ARG A 76 -16.75 21.66 -30.45
N PRO A 77 -16.83 22.58 -31.42
CA PRO A 77 -17.56 23.84 -31.24
C PRO A 77 -19.00 23.58 -30.79
N GLY A 78 -19.39 24.10 -29.62
CA GLY A 78 -20.69 23.86 -29.02
C GLY A 78 -20.80 22.58 -28.18
N ALA A 79 -19.69 21.96 -27.83
CA ALA A 79 -19.66 20.79 -26.96
C ALA A 79 -20.39 21.03 -25.63
N GLY A 80 -21.22 20.06 -25.22
CA GLY A 80 -21.89 20.07 -23.92
C GLY A 80 -20.90 19.76 -22.78
N SER A 81 -21.37 19.98 -21.54
CA SER A 81 -20.60 19.76 -20.32
C SER A 81 -19.95 18.36 -20.25
N ASP A 82 -20.63 17.32 -20.72
CA ASP A 82 -20.16 15.94 -20.70
C ASP A 82 -19.02 15.68 -21.70
N GLU A 83 -19.02 16.36 -22.85
CA GLU A 83 -17.93 16.24 -23.83
C GLU A 83 -16.68 16.98 -23.34
N ILE A 84 -16.87 18.15 -22.74
CA ILE A 84 -15.80 18.90 -22.08
C ILE A 84 -15.20 18.10 -20.92
N ALA A 85 -16.04 17.48 -20.10
CA ALA A 85 -15.59 16.64 -19.00
C ALA A 85 -14.79 15.41 -19.50
N ARG A 86 -15.21 14.78 -20.59
CA ARG A 86 -14.47 13.68 -21.24
C ARG A 86 -13.13 14.13 -21.81
N CYS A 87 -13.10 15.30 -22.47
CA CYS A 87 -11.85 15.87 -22.98
C CYS A 87 -10.87 16.19 -21.84
N LEU A 88 -11.34 16.79 -20.76
CA LEU A 88 -10.56 17.05 -19.55
C LEU A 88 -10.05 15.75 -18.90
N ALA A 89 -10.89 14.74 -18.80
CA ALA A 89 -10.50 13.42 -18.27
C ALA A 89 -9.42 12.77 -19.17
N GLY A 90 -9.57 12.85 -20.48
CA GLY A 90 -8.57 12.36 -21.44
C GLY A 90 -7.23 13.11 -21.33
N LEU A 91 -7.26 14.43 -21.18
CA LEU A 91 -6.08 15.26 -20.98
C LEU A 91 -5.37 14.92 -19.67
N ARG A 92 -6.12 14.80 -18.57
CA ARG A 92 -5.57 14.39 -17.26
C ARG A 92 -5.00 12.98 -17.30
N ALA A 93 -5.67 12.04 -17.95
CA ALA A 93 -5.17 10.68 -18.11
C ALA A 93 -3.86 10.63 -18.88
N THR A 94 -3.71 11.49 -19.90
CA THR A 94 -2.50 11.55 -20.73
C THR A 94 -1.36 12.32 -20.02
N SER A 95 -1.67 13.45 -19.39
CA SER A 95 -0.69 14.22 -18.60
C SER A 95 -0.25 13.49 -17.34
N GLY A 96 -1.15 12.74 -16.69
CA GLY A 96 -0.85 11.86 -15.56
C GLY A 96 -0.11 10.57 -15.94
N GLY A 97 0.19 10.35 -17.22
CA GLY A 97 0.98 9.22 -17.72
C GLY A 97 0.20 7.91 -17.95
N LEU A 98 -0.99 7.72 -17.34
CA LEU A 98 -1.76 6.47 -17.41
C LEU A 98 -2.31 6.15 -18.81
N GLY A 99 -2.54 7.17 -19.62
CA GLY A 99 -3.17 7.03 -20.94
C GLY A 99 -4.65 6.66 -20.88
N PRO A 100 -5.35 6.75 -22.03
CA PRO A 100 -6.81 6.57 -22.07
C PRO A 100 -7.26 5.13 -21.81
N ALA A 101 -6.41 4.14 -22.08
CA ALA A 101 -6.72 2.72 -21.88
C ALA A 101 -6.72 2.30 -20.41
N LEU A 102 -5.74 2.75 -19.62
CA LEU A 102 -5.57 2.31 -18.24
C LEU A 102 -6.20 3.26 -17.22
N ALA A 103 -6.38 4.55 -17.55
CA ALA A 103 -6.95 5.52 -16.62
C ALA A 103 -8.35 5.14 -16.11
N PRO A 104 -9.30 4.64 -16.92
CA PRO A 104 -10.60 4.18 -16.44
C PRO A 104 -10.51 2.99 -15.48
N LEU A 105 -9.57 2.07 -15.73
CA LEU A 105 -9.35 0.92 -14.87
C LEU A 105 -8.79 1.36 -13.50
N VAL A 106 -7.82 2.26 -13.51
CA VAL A 106 -7.24 2.81 -12.28
C VAL A 106 -8.27 3.69 -11.53
N ALA A 107 -9.17 4.37 -12.22
CA ALA A 107 -10.22 5.16 -11.61
C ALA A 107 -11.37 4.33 -10.98
N ASP A 108 -11.58 3.06 -11.42
CA ASP A 108 -12.60 2.19 -10.82
C ASP A 108 -12.29 1.94 -9.34
N PRO A 109 -13.15 2.39 -8.38
CA PRO A 109 -12.88 2.26 -6.95
C PRO A 109 -12.73 0.82 -6.45
N ARG A 110 -13.07 -0.17 -7.18
CA ARG A 110 -12.92 -1.60 -6.84
C ARG A 110 -11.56 -2.17 -7.25
N VAL A 111 -10.88 -1.58 -8.25
CA VAL A 111 -9.61 -2.10 -8.79
C VAL A 111 -8.45 -1.79 -7.83
N THR A 112 -7.72 -2.76 -7.35
CA THR A 112 -6.54 -2.60 -6.50
C THR A 112 -5.25 -2.59 -7.30
N ASP A 113 -5.19 -3.42 -8.33
CA ASP A 113 -3.99 -3.57 -9.14
C ASP A 113 -4.40 -3.70 -10.62
N VAL A 114 -3.60 -3.08 -11.51
CA VAL A 114 -3.68 -3.22 -12.97
C VAL A 114 -2.32 -3.68 -13.46
N LEU A 115 -2.27 -4.83 -14.12
CA LEU A 115 -1.03 -5.42 -14.64
C LEU A 115 -1.11 -5.47 -16.15
N VAL A 116 -0.05 -5.03 -16.83
CA VAL A 116 0.13 -5.17 -18.27
C VAL A 116 1.30 -6.11 -18.51
N ASN A 117 1.02 -7.23 -19.15
CA ASN A 117 2.01 -8.24 -19.51
C ASN A 117 2.11 -8.32 -21.05
N GLY A 118 3.12 -7.65 -21.63
CA GLY A 118 3.15 -7.42 -23.07
C GLY A 118 1.91 -6.61 -23.48
N THR A 119 1.02 -7.20 -24.28
CA THR A 119 -0.24 -6.53 -24.72
C THR A 119 -1.47 -6.96 -23.89
N GLN A 120 -1.30 -7.86 -22.91
CA GLN A 120 -2.41 -8.35 -22.10
C GLN A 120 -2.58 -7.52 -20.83
N VAL A 121 -3.81 -7.09 -20.55
CA VAL A 121 -4.16 -6.33 -19.35
C VAL A 121 -4.91 -7.22 -18.37
N TRP A 122 -4.50 -7.19 -17.11
CA TRP A 122 -5.10 -7.91 -15.99
C TRP A 122 -5.45 -6.94 -14.87
N VAL A 123 -6.57 -7.21 -14.20
CA VAL A 123 -7.10 -6.32 -13.15
C VAL A 123 -7.46 -7.15 -11.93
N ASP A 124 -7.04 -6.70 -10.74
CA ASP A 124 -7.50 -7.23 -9.46
C ASP A 124 -8.52 -6.27 -8.84
N ARG A 125 -9.68 -6.80 -8.44
CA ARG A 125 -10.73 -6.08 -7.70
C ARG A 125 -10.87 -6.54 -6.25
N GLY A 126 -9.82 -7.21 -5.73
CA GLY A 126 -9.82 -7.77 -4.38
C GLY A 126 -10.25 -9.23 -4.31
N GLU A 127 -10.66 -9.82 -5.42
CA GLU A 127 -11.10 -11.22 -5.54
C GLU A 127 -10.13 -12.07 -6.40
N GLY A 128 -9.03 -11.47 -6.86
CA GLY A 128 -8.02 -12.07 -7.71
C GLY A 128 -7.93 -11.43 -9.08
N LEU A 129 -6.92 -11.86 -9.85
CA LEU A 129 -6.61 -11.30 -11.16
C LEU A 129 -7.57 -11.85 -12.23
N VAL A 130 -8.19 -10.93 -12.98
CA VAL A 130 -9.05 -11.22 -14.13
C VAL A 130 -8.53 -10.47 -15.34
N ARG A 131 -8.51 -11.12 -16.51
CA ARG A 131 -8.14 -10.47 -17.77
C ARG A 131 -9.16 -9.39 -18.14
N ALA A 132 -8.68 -8.19 -18.43
CA ALA A 132 -9.52 -7.10 -18.91
C ALA A 132 -9.53 -7.04 -20.45
N ALA A 133 -10.71 -6.78 -21.01
CA ALA A 133 -10.87 -6.53 -22.45
C ALA A 133 -10.50 -5.08 -22.79
N THR A 134 -9.24 -4.71 -22.50
CA THR A 134 -8.71 -3.35 -22.72
C THR A 134 -7.57 -3.44 -23.71
N ASP A 135 -7.66 -2.65 -24.79
CA ASP A 135 -6.61 -2.54 -25.78
C ASP A 135 -5.59 -1.48 -25.38
N VAL A 136 -4.34 -1.90 -25.24
CA VAL A 136 -3.19 -1.02 -24.96
C VAL A 136 -2.28 -0.84 -26.18
N GLY A 137 -2.71 -1.36 -27.35
CA GLY A 137 -1.95 -1.35 -28.58
C GLY A 137 -0.91 -2.46 -28.68
N GLY A 138 0.02 -2.33 -29.62
CA GLY A 138 1.13 -3.28 -29.83
C GLY A 138 2.26 -3.15 -28.80
N ALA A 139 3.29 -3.99 -28.94
CA ALA A 139 4.45 -4.02 -28.05
C ALA A 139 5.13 -2.66 -27.90
N ASP A 140 5.27 -1.93 -29.02
CA ASP A 140 5.87 -0.59 -29.04
C ASP A 140 5.00 0.47 -28.34
N ASP A 141 3.66 0.31 -28.41
CA ASP A 141 2.74 1.20 -27.72
C ASP A 141 2.84 1.03 -26.19
N VAL A 142 2.93 -0.22 -25.73
CA VAL A 142 3.12 -0.53 -24.31
C VAL A 142 4.47 -0.02 -23.81
N ARG A 143 5.53 -0.17 -24.61
CA ARG A 143 6.85 0.40 -24.28
C ARG A 143 6.77 1.94 -24.17
N ARG A 144 6.14 2.61 -25.13
CA ARG A 144 5.95 4.07 -25.08
C ARG A 144 5.09 4.49 -23.88
N LEU A 145 4.07 3.70 -23.55
CA LEU A 145 3.23 3.94 -22.38
C LEU A 145 4.04 3.86 -21.07
N ALA A 146 4.86 2.82 -20.91
CA ALA A 146 5.72 2.66 -19.74
C ALA A 146 6.71 3.83 -19.59
N ILE A 147 7.36 4.26 -20.69
CA ILE A 147 8.30 5.39 -20.70
C ILE A 147 7.57 6.69 -20.32
N ARG A 148 6.36 6.95 -20.84
CA ARG A 148 5.57 8.12 -20.44
C ARG A 148 5.19 8.11 -18.98
N MET A 149 4.78 6.95 -18.43
CA MET A 149 4.49 6.81 -17.00
C MET A 149 5.72 7.09 -16.14
N ALA A 150 6.89 6.58 -16.53
CA ALA A 150 8.14 6.84 -15.84
C ALA A 150 8.47 8.34 -15.85
N ALA A 151 8.34 8.99 -17.01
CA ALA A 151 8.56 10.43 -17.16
C ALA A 151 7.58 11.26 -16.30
N ALA A 152 6.32 10.86 -16.21
CA ALA A 152 5.31 11.48 -15.32
C ALA A 152 5.68 11.34 -13.82
N CYS A 153 6.46 10.32 -13.46
CA CYS A 153 7.05 10.16 -12.13
C CYS A 153 8.38 10.92 -11.95
N GLY A 154 8.86 11.67 -12.97
CA GLY A 154 10.18 12.29 -12.97
C GLY A 154 11.33 11.27 -13.02
N LYS A 155 11.07 10.08 -13.56
CA LYS A 155 12.02 8.96 -13.65
C LYS A 155 12.41 8.67 -15.09
N ARG A 156 13.62 8.11 -15.26
CA ARG A 156 14.11 7.61 -16.55
C ARG A 156 13.76 6.12 -16.69
N LEU A 157 13.33 5.72 -17.89
CA LEU A 157 13.11 4.31 -18.26
C LEU A 157 13.52 4.13 -19.72
N ASP A 158 14.62 3.44 -19.97
CA ASP A 158 15.18 3.15 -21.28
C ASP A 158 16.07 1.90 -21.23
N ASP A 159 16.82 1.62 -22.31
CA ASP A 159 17.68 0.43 -22.41
C ASP A 159 18.83 0.44 -21.40
N ALA A 160 19.29 1.61 -20.97
CA ALA A 160 20.34 1.76 -19.95
C ALA A 160 19.77 1.68 -18.51
N SER A 161 18.47 1.97 -18.34
CA SER A 161 17.75 1.87 -17.07
C SER A 161 16.39 1.20 -17.30
N PRO A 162 16.36 -0.14 -17.51
CA PRO A 162 15.19 -0.85 -18.00
C PRO A 162 14.15 -1.15 -16.93
N ILE A 163 14.39 -0.78 -15.67
CA ILE A 163 13.49 -1.02 -14.53
C ILE A 163 13.24 0.30 -13.82
N VAL A 164 11.96 0.58 -13.51
CA VAL A 164 11.56 1.77 -12.78
C VAL A 164 10.52 1.47 -11.71
N ASP A 165 10.67 2.13 -10.57
CA ASP A 165 9.65 2.30 -9.55
C ASP A 165 9.29 3.77 -9.46
N GLY A 166 7.99 4.10 -9.42
CA GLY A 166 7.54 5.49 -9.35
C GLY A 166 6.17 5.62 -8.70
N THR A 167 5.75 6.85 -8.51
CA THR A 167 4.40 7.18 -8.06
C THR A 167 3.83 8.24 -9.00
N LEU A 168 2.76 7.89 -9.69
CA LEU A 168 2.00 8.77 -10.55
C LEU A 168 1.11 9.70 -9.71
N GLU A 169 0.57 10.73 -10.37
CA GLU A 169 -0.43 11.60 -9.78
C GLU A 169 -1.59 10.79 -9.18
N GLY A 170 -2.15 11.24 -8.06
CA GLY A 170 -3.15 10.46 -7.32
C GLY A 170 -2.58 9.35 -6.44
N GLY A 171 -1.24 9.17 -6.40
CA GLY A 171 -0.58 8.18 -5.53
C GLY A 171 -0.57 6.76 -6.09
N VAL A 172 -0.84 6.58 -7.38
CA VAL A 172 -0.77 5.27 -8.05
C VAL A 172 0.70 4.85 -8.16
N ARG A 173 1.04 3.72 -7.53
CA ARG A 173 2.40 3.17 -7.63
C ARG A 173 2.61 2.52 -8.98
N LEU A 174 3.71 2.85 -9.62
CA LEU A 174 4.18 2.29 -10.88
C LEU A 174 5.39 1.41 -10.62
N HIS A 175 5.39 0.19 -11.14
CA HIS A 175 6.59 -0.59 -11.41
C HIS A 175 6.56 -0.99 -12.88
N ALA A 176 7.64 -0.75 -13.61
CA ALA A 176 7.74 -1.15 -15.01
C ALA A 176 9.11 -1.76 -15.34
N VAL A 177 9.08 -2.74 -16.25
CA VAL A 177 10.26 -3.46 -16.72
C VAL A 177 10.20 -3.56 -18.24
N LEU A 178 11.25 -3.08 -18.91
CA LEU A 178 11.36 -3.18 -20.38
C LEU A 178 11.94 -4.52 -20.84
N ALA A 179 11.60 -4.92 -22.07
CA ALA A 179 12.38 -5.92 -22.79
C ALA A 179 13.81 -5.37 -23.07
N PRO A 180 14.87 -6.21 -23.11
CA PRO A 180 14.88 -7.67 -23.03
C PRO A 180 14.95 -8.21 -21.57
N VAL A 181 14.97 -7.37 -20.54
CA VAL A 181 14.99 -7.84 -19.14
C VAL A 181 13.76 -8.70 -18.86
N SER A 182 12.60 -8.31 -19.40
CA SER A 182 11.43 -9.18 -19.47
C SER A 182 11.35 -9.88 -20.81
N ALA A 183 11.39 -11.21 -20.81
CA ALA A 183 11.20 -12.04 -21.99
C ALA A 183 9.76 -11.99 -22.56
N SER A 184 8.79 -11.57 -21.74
CA SER A 184 7.36 -11.48 -22.12
C SER A 184 6.97 -10.13 -22.72
N GLY A 185 7.95 -9.30 -23.09
CA GLY A 185 7.74 -7.92 -23.53
C GLY A 185 7.77 -6.92 -22.34
N THR A 186 7.31 -5.70 -22.58
CA THR A 186 7.25 -4.69 -21.51
C THR A 186 6.19 -5.06 -20.47
N LEU A 187 6.57 -4.97 -19.19
CA LEU A 187 5.67 -5.21 -18.06
C LEU A 187 5.38 -3.87 -17.38
N ILE A 188 4.11 -3.67 -16.99
CA ILE A 188 3.68 -2.52 -16.19
C ILE A 188 2.80 -3.06 -15.05
N SER A 189 3.13 -2.70 -13.83
CA SER A 189 2.34 -2.99 -12.64
C SER A 189 1.92 -1.67 -12.01
N LEU A 190 0.61 -1.45 -11.96
CA LEU A 190 0.02 -0.29 -11.31
C LEU A 190 -0.73 -0.75 -10.06
N ARG A 191 -0.37 -0.20 -8.92
CA ARG A 191 -1.17 -0.36 -7.69
C ARG A 191 -1.89 0.94 -7.42
N ALA A 192 -3.22 0.90 -7.48
CA ALA A 192 -4.06 2.04 -7.16
C ALA A 192 -3.91 2.40 -5.68
N ALA A 193 -3.58 3.67 -5.39
CA ALA A 193 -3.58 4.18 -4.02
C ALA A 193 -5.02 4.23 -3.53
N ARG A 194 -5.45 3.16 -2.87
CA ARG A 194 -6.77 3.09 -2.27
C ARG A 194 -6.71 3.58 -0.84
N GLY A 195 -6.35 4.82 -0.70
CA GLY A 195 -6.56 5.55 0.53
C GLY A 195 -8.04 5.91 0.69
N ARG A 196 -8.92 4.94 0.99
CA ARG A 196 -10.01 5.29 1.90
C ARG A 196 -9.31 5.57 3.22
N ASN A 197 -9.22 6.84 3.60
CA ASN A 197 -8.87 7.24 4.94
C ASN A 197 -9.95 6.67 5.86
N LEU A 198 -9.77 5.40 6.25
CA LEU A 198 -10.68 4.75 7.18
C LEU A 198 -10.37 5.34 8.55
N SER A 199 -11.36 5.95 9.18
CA SER A 199 -11.23 6.37 10.57
C SER A 199 -11.14 5.15 11.49
N VAL A 200 -10.63 5.35 12.70
CA VAL A 200 -10.63 4.30 13.74
C VAL A 200 -12.04 3.76 13.97
N ASP A 201 -13.08 4.62 13.88
CA ASP A 201 -14.48 4.19 13.98
C ASP A 201 -14.93 3.33 12.81
N ALA A 202 -14.48 3.65 11.59
CA ALA A 202 -14.78 2.83 10.43
C ALA A 202 -14.09 1.46 10.53
N LEU A 203 -12.83 1.42 11.00
CA LEU A 203 -12.10 0.17 11.26
C LEU A 203 -12.75 -0.66 12.37
N ALA A 204 -13.32 -0.03 13.40
CA ALA A 204 -14.08 -0.72 14.43
C ALA A 204 -15.40 -1.30 13.88
N ARG A 205 -16.15 -0.53 13.10
CA ARG A 205 -17.41 -1.01 12.48
C ARG A 205 -17.19 -2.18 11.52
N CYS A 206 -16.08 -2.22 10.78
CA CYS A 206 -15.79 -3.35 9.90
C CYS A 206 -15.11 -4.54 10.62
N GLY A 207 -14.96 -4.50 11.93
CA GLY A 207 -14.40 -5.58 12.75
C GLY A 207 -12.86 -5.71 12.69
N THR A 208 -12.17 -4.76 12.05
CA THR A 208 -10.69 -4.72 12.07
C THR A 208 -10.17 -4.38 13.47
N LEU A 209 -10.89 -3.56 14.22
CA LEU A 209 -10.58 -3.19 15.59
C LEU A 209 -11.69 -3.64 16.53
N ALA A 210 -11.35 -4.47 17.50
CA ALA A 210 -12.22 -4.69 18.64
C ALA A 210 -12.44 -3.37 19.41
N PRO A 211 -13.61 -3.16 20.06
CA PRO A 211 -13.89 -1.91 20.77
C PRO A 211 -12.83 -1.51 21.79
N ARG A 212 -12.28 -2.49 22.50
CA ARG A 212 -11.20 -2.28 23.47
C ARG A 212 -9.91 -1.81 22.82
N VAL A 213 -9.55 -2.37 21.65
CA VAL A 213 -8.38 -1.93 20.85
C VAL A 213 -8.58 -0.51 20.33
N ALA A 214 -9.78 -0.18 19.82
CA ALA A 214 -10.07 1.16 19.34
C ALA A 214 -9.93 2.21 20.46
N SER A 215 -10.40 1.89 21.68
CA SER A 215 -10.24 2.74 22.86
C SER A 215 -8.79 2.88 23.28
N LEU A 216 -8.02 1.79 23.26
CA LEU A 216 -6.60 1.80 23.56
C LEU A 216 -5.81 2.66 22.55
N LEU A 217 -6.07 2.51 21.24
CA LEU A 217 -5.39 3.31 20.20
C LEU A 217 -5.64 4.82 20.39
N ARG A 218 -6.88 5.21 20.72
CA ARG A 218 -7.19 6.62 21.06
C ARG A 218 -6.41 7.10 22.29
N ALA A 219 -6.29 6.25 23.31
CA ALA A 219 -5.53 6.57 24.51
C ALA A 219 -4.05 6.73 24.19
N LEU A 220 -3.45 5.83 23.41
CA LEU A 220 -2.04 5.91 22.97
C LEU A 220 -1.74 7.21 22.21
N VAL A 221 -2.63 7.62 21.28
CA VAL A 221 -2.48 8.89 20.55
C VAL A 221 -2.53 10.08 21.53
N ARG A 222 -3.51 10.08 22.46
CA ARG A 222 -3.73 11.16 23.42
C ARG A 222 -2.57 11.36 24.39
N VAL A 223 -1.96 10.25 24.87
CA VAL A 223 -0.81 10.34 25.79
C VAL A 223 0.53 10.50 25.07
N ARG A 224 0.51 10.67 23.74
CA ARG A 224 1.70 10.79 22.90
C ARG A 224 2.63 9.56 23.02
N ALA A 225 2.04 8.38 23.11
CA ALA A 225 2.81 7.14 23.16
C ALA A 225 3.52 6.86 21.82
N ASN A 226 4.75 6.35 21.92
CA ASN A 226 5.49 5.85 20.79
C ASN A 226 5.10 4.41 20.50
N VAL A 227 4.62 4.13 19.27
CA VAL A 227 4.03 2.83 18.92
C VAL A 227 4.68 2.24 17.68
N LEU A 228 4.98 0.95 17.74
CA LEU A 228 5.41 0.17 16.59
C LEU A 228 4.28 -0.74 16.12
N ILE A 229 3.80 -0.54 14.90
CA ILE A 229 2.81 -1.40 14.26
C ILE A 229 3.52 -2.51 13.50
N SER A 230 3.15 -3.76 13.74
CA SER A 230 3.71 -4.93 13.06
C SER A 230 2.65 -5.74 12.31
N GLY A 231 3.09 -6.54 11.34
CA GLY A 231 2.22 -7.42 10.56
C GLY A 231 2.80 -7.75 9.19
N GLN A 232 2.25 -8.76 8.55
CA GLN A 232 2.67 -9.20 7.22
C GLN A 232 2.31 -8.17 6.13
N THR A 233 2.82 -8.36 4.91
CA THR A 233 2.43 -7.55 3.74
C THR A 233 0.94 -7.66 3.51
N GLY A 234 0.28 -6.52 3.27
CA GLY A 234 -1.16 -6.47 3.05
C GLY A 234 -2.02 -6.69 4.30
N SER A 235 -1.45 -6.74 5.51
CA SER A 235 -2.21 -6.85 6.77
C SER A 235 -2.97 -5.57 7.15
N GLY A 236 -2.67 -4.42 6.52
CA GLY A 236 -3.34 -3.15 6.79
C GLY A 236 -2.57 -2.20 7.71
N LYS A 237 -1.24 -2.40 7.91
CA LYS A 237 -0.40 -1.52 8.75
C LYS A 237 -0.53 -0.05 8.38
N THR A 238 -0.35 0.28 7.09
CA THR A 238 -0.45 1.66 6.58
C THR A 238 -1.85 2.24 6.76
N THR A 239 -2.90 1.41 6.59
CA THR A 239 -4.29 1.83 6.81
C THR A 239 -4.56 2.15 8.29
N LEU A 240 -4.09 1.29 9.20
CA LEU A 240 -4.21 1.54 10.64
C LEU A 240 -3.42 2.78 11.04
N LEU A 241 -2.18 2.90 10.55
CA LEU A 241 -1.33 4.05 10.82
C LEU A 241 -1.99 5.35 10.36
N ALA A 242 -2.53 5.41 9.13
CA ALA A 242 -3.27 6.59 8.65
C ALA A 242 -4.50 6.91 9.52
N ALA A 243 -5.24 5.88 9.97
CA ALA A 243 -6.42 6.04 10.81
C ALA A 243 -6.10 6.61 12.20
N VAL A 244 -5.00 6.19 12.82
CA VAL A 244 -4.59 6.71 14.13
C VAL A 244 -3.98 8.10 14.02
N LEU A 245 -3.28 8.41 12.94
CA LEU A 245 -2.73 9.74 12.69
C LEU A 245 -3.82 10.79 12.46
N ALA A 246 -4.97 10.40 11.93
CA ALA A 246 -6.15 11.28 11.83
C ALA A 246 -6.77 11.65 13.20
N LEU A 247 -6.37 10.99 14.29
CA LEU A 247 -6.77 11.34 15.66
C LEU A 247 -5.85 12.36 16.33
N VAL A 248 -4.72 12.67 15.72
CA VAL A 248 -3.76 13.66 16.24
C VAL A 248 -4.42 15.05 16.24
N PRO A 249 -4.23 15.87 17.25
CA PRO A 249 -4.76 17.24 17.28
C PRO A 249 -4.35 18.05 16.04
N PRO A 250 -5.26 18.85 15.44
CA PRO A 250 -5.03 19.52 14.17
C PRO A 250 -3.94 20.60 14.21
N ASP A 251 -3.56 21.07 15.37
CA ASP A 251 -2.48 22.02 15.65
C ASP A 251 -1.10 21.35 15.74
N GLU A 252 -1.04 20.03 15.88
CA GLU A 252 0.22 19.28 15.88
C GLU A 252 0.73 19.01 14.45
N ARG A 253 2.04 19.09 14.27
CA ARG A 253 2.71 18.81 13.00
C ARG A 253 3.14 17.36 12.91
N ILE A 254 2.62 16.64 11.90
CA ILE A 254 3.04 15.28 11.59
C ILE A 254 4.07 15.32 10.45
N VAL A 255 5.22 14.67 10.65
CA VAL A 255 6.20 14.45 9.57
C VAL A 255 6.29 12.96 9.30
N CYS A 256 5.80 12.54 8.12
CA CYS A 256 5.83 11.17 7.64
C CYS A 256 7.05 10.95 6.76
N ILE A 257 7.76 9.85 6.98
CA ILE A 257 8.96 9.45 6.24
C ILE A 257 8.70 8.06 5.65
N GLU A 258 8.87 7.91 4.36
CA GLU A 258 8.55 6.69 3.64
C GLU A 258 9.53 6.43 2.50
N GLU A 259 9.67 5.17 2.09
CA GLU A 259 10.38 4.82 0.84
C GLU A 259 9.62 5.36 -0.38
N THR A 260 8.30 5.30 -0.34
CA THR A 260 7.39 5.85 -1.34
C THR A 260 6.15 6.38 -0.63
N THR A 261 5.70 7.56 -0.94
CA THR A 261 4.56 8.22 -0.27
C THR A 261 3.27 7.42 -0.44
N GLU A 262 2.82 6.77 0.62
CA GLU A 262 1.55 6.04 0.74
C GLU A 262 0.63 6.63 1.82
N LEU A 263 1.23 7.12 2.91
CA LEU A 263 0.51 7.69 4.04
C LEU A 263 -0.11 9.03 3.66
N ARG A 264 -1.42 9.10 3.78
CA ARG A 264 -2.20 10.32 3.60
C ARG A 264 -3.26 10.38 4.70
N PRO A 265 -2.87 10.62 5.95
CA PRO A 265 -3.83 10.77 7.03
C PRO A 265 -4.75 11.96 6.76
N ASP A 266 -6.00 11.86 7.20
CA ASP A 266 -6.93 13.00 7.18
C ASP A 266 -6.55 13.98 8.29
N HIS A 267 -5.51 14.76 8.03
CA HIS A 267 -4.92 15.69 8.99
C HIS A 267 -4.41 16.95 8.29
N PRO A 268 -4.77 18.16 8.75
CA PRO A 268 -4.47 19.41 8.06
C PRO A 268 -2.96 19.74 8.01
N HIS A 269 -2.18 19.25 8.96
CA HIS A 269 -0.76 19.58 9.08
C HIS A 269 0.13 18.33 9.01
N CYS A 270 0.02 17.59 7.87
CA CYS A 270 0.85 16.43 7.57
C CYS A 270 1.83 16.75 6.43
N VAL A 271 3.11 16.46 6.65
CA VAL A 271 4.19 16.63 5.68
C VAL A 271 4.80 15.26 5.38
N ASN A 272 4.95 14.94 4.09
CA ASN A 272 5.52 13.68 3.64
C ASN A 272 6.91 13.89 3.05
N LEU A 273 7.86 13.10 3.49
CA LEU A 273 9.21 12.97 2.96
C LEU A 273 9.35 11.57 2.35
N ALA A 274 9.88 11.49 1.14
CA ALA A 274 10.09 10.21 0.47
C ALA A 274 11.56 10.01 0.11
N GLU A 275 12.02 8.77 0.23
CA GLU A 275 13.35 8.36 -0.18
C GLU A 275 13.56 8.66 -1.67
N ARG A 276 14.76 9.08 -2.02
CA ARG A 276 15.17 9.25 -3.40
C ARG A 276 16.34 8.33 -3.69
N ARG A 277 16.13 7.38 -4.61
CA ARG A 277 17.22 6.55 -5.10
C ARG A 277 18.23 7.39 -5.88
N PRO A 278 19.53 7.04 -5.82
CA PRO A 278 20.53 7.69 -6.66
C PRO A 278 20.16 7.59 -8.14
N ASN A 279 20.63 8.57 -8.93
CA ASN A 279 20.55 8.51 -10.39
C ASN A 279 21.51 7.43 -10.94
N VAL A 280 21.56 7.28 -12.27
CA VAL A 280 22.44 6.31 -12.96
C VAL A 280 23.93 6.55 -12.71
N GLU A 281 24.32 7.77 -12.30
CA GLU A 281 25.68 8.15 -11.93
C GLU A 281 25.97 7.94 -10.44
N GLY A 282 25.03 7.38 -9.69
CA GLY A 282 25.15 7.18 -8.26
C GLY A 282 24.96 8.43 -7.41
N ALA A 283 24.55 9.56 -8.02
CA ALA A 283 24.42 10.84 -7.35
C ALA A 283 22.96 11.16 -6.97
N GLY A 284 22.80 12.06 -5.98
CA GLY A 284 21.51 12.64 -5.60
C GLY A 284 20.57 11.68 -4.84
N GLY A 285 21.03 10.54 -4.34
CA GLY A 285 20.30 9.70 -3.42
C GLY A 285 20.00 10.42 -2.10
N VAL A 286 18.86 10.13 -1.49
CA VAL A 286 18.50 10.56 -0.13
C VAL A 286 17.87 9.36 0.58
N THR A 287 18.51 8.87 1.61
CA THR A 287 18.12 7.67 2.34
C THR A 287 17.07 7.95 3.42
N LEU A 288 16.35 6.92 3.86
CA LEU A 288 15.43 7.05 5.01
C LEU A 288 16.12 7.58 6.27
N ALA A 289 17.34 7.13 6.55
CA ALA A 289 18.14 7.61 7.68
C ALA A 289 18.43 9.12 7.61
N GLU A 290 18.76 9.63 6.43
CA GLU A 290 18.96 11.08 6.20
C GLU A 290 17.65 11.85 6.37
N LEU A 291 16.52 11.29 5.90
CA LEU A 291 15.21 11.90 6.06
C LEU A 291 14.77 11.96 7.52
N VAL A 292 15.04 10.91 8.33
CA VAL A 292 14.76 10.94 9.78
C VAL A 292 15.54 12.08 10.45
N ARG A 293 16.86 12.18 10.16
CA ARG A 293 17.69 13.27 10.70
C ARG A 293 17.25 14.66 10.22
N ALA A 294 16.75 14.77 8.99
CA ALA A 294 16.21 16.04 8.47
C ALA A 294 14.89 16.39 9.17
N ALA A 295 14.00 15.41 9.32
CA ALA A 295 12.69 15.59 9.96
C ALA A 295 12.79 16.12 11.39
N MET A 296 13.77 15.66 12.19
CA MET A 296 14.02 16.17 13.54
C MET A 296 14.28 17.68 13.58
N ARG A 297 14.76 18.27 12.48
CA ARG A 297 14.98 19.73 12.35
C ARG A 297 13.78 20.50 11.78
N MET A 298 12.69 19.79 11.43
CA MET A 298 11.48 20.38 10.86
C MET A 298 10.41 20.72 11.89
N ARG A 299 10.74 20.68 13.19
CA ARG A 299 9.81 20.87 14.30
C ARG A 299 8.62 19.90 14.22
N PRO A 300 8.85 18.60 14.18
CA PRO A 300 7.76 17.63 14.21
C PRO A 300 7.18 17.54 15.62
N ASP A 301 5.85 17.56 15.75
CA ASP A 301 5.15 17.15 16.96
C ASP A 301 4.97 15.62 16.96
N ARG A 302 4.90 15.01 15.78
CA ARG A 302 4.84 13.57 15.57
C ARG A 302 5.79 13.16 14.46
N LEU A 303 6.70 12.25 14.76
CA LEU A 303 7.59 11.62 13.78
C LEU A 303 7.05 10.26 13.39
N VAL A 304 6.83 10.05 12.09
CA VAL A 304 6.24 8.82 11.59
C VAL A 304 7.15 8.18 10.55
N LEU A 305 7.52 6.91 10.77
CA LEU A 305 8.21 6.11 9.76
C LEU A 305 7.24 5.10 9.15
N GLY A 306 6.93 5.23 7.87
CA GLY A 306 6.00 4.37 7.16
C GLY A 306 6.36 2.90 7.27
N GLU A 307 7.64 2.57 7.11
CA GLU A 307 8.15 1.22 7.35
C GLU A 307 9.65 1.21 7.69
N CYS A 308 10.02 0.47 8.73
CA CYS A 308 11.40 0.23 9.12
C CYS A 308 11.90 -1.08 8.50
N ARG A 309 12.86 -0.98 7.56
CA ARG A 309 13.38 -2.13 6.79
C ARG A 309 14.88 -2.32 6.90
N GLY A 310 15.62 -1.29 7.30
CA GLY A 310 17.08 -1.26 7.29
C GLY A 310 17.70 -0.54 8.48
N GLY A 311 18.85 0.06 8.23
CA GLY A 311 19.67 0.73 9.23
C GLY A 311 19.07 2.02 9.81
N GLU A 312 18.05 2.58 9.19
CA GLU A 312 17.29 3.75 9.70
C GLU A 312 16.66 3.51 11.08
N VAL A 313 16.54 2.25 11.51
CA VAL A 313 16.09 1.89 12.87
C VAL A 313 16.89 2.62 13.95
N ARG A 314 18.21 2.80 13.75
CA ARG A 314 19.08 3.52 14.68
C ARG A 314 18.65 4.99 14.83
N ASP A 315 18.39 5.66 13.72
CA ASP A 315 17.99 7.07 13.71
C ASP A 315 16.59 7.26 14.30
N VAL A 316 15.66 6.32 14.03
CA VAL A 316 14.32 6.30 14.63
C VAL A 316 14.38 6.13 16.14
N LEU A 317 15.11 5.10 16.63
CA LEU A 317 15.29 4.86 18.07
C LEU A 317 15.92 6.09 18.76
N THR A 318 16.89 6.72 18.10
CA THR A 318 17.51 7.95 18.60
C THR A 318 16.50 9.09 18.67
N ALA A 319 15.72 9.31 17.63
CA ALA A 319 14.72 10.38 17.58
C ALA A 319 13.66 10.22 18.68
N LEU A 320 13.09 9.02 18.84
CA LEU A 320 12.07 8.72 19.83
C LEU A 320 12.61 8.79 21.28
N ASN A 321 13.92 8.58 21.48
CA ASN A 321 14.56 8.69 22.80
C ASN A 321 15.03 10.13 23.13
N THR A 322 14.90 11.09 22.19
CA THR A 322 15.41 12.46 22.36
C THR A 322 14.30 13.51 22.35
N GLY A 323 13.10 13.16 22.82
CA GLY A 323 12.01 14.11 23.04
C GLY A 323 11.04 14.28 21.85
N HIS A 324 11.02 13.34 20.93
CA HIS A 324 10.01 13.28 19.86
C HIS A 324 8.92 12.28 20.23
N ASP A 325 8.16 12.56 21.31
CA ASP A 325 7.09 11.70 21.81
C ASP A 325 5.90 11.64 20.87
N GLY A 326 5.22 10.47 20.84
CA GLY A 326 4.06 10.24 20.00
C GLY A 326 4.42 9.83 18.57
N GLY A 327 5.62 9.29 18.39
CA GLY A 327 6.09 8.74 17.13
C GLY A 327 5.50 7.37 16.85
N TRP A 328 5.23 7.11 15.57
CA TRP A 328 4.69 5.84 15.09
C TRP A 328 5.54 5.28 13.96
N ALA A 329 5.78 3.97 13.99
CA ALA A 329 6.51 3.30 12.94
C ALA A 329 5.85 1.97 12.58
N THR A 330 6.15 1.41 11.39
CA THR A 330 5.74 0.05 11.07
C THR A 330 6.94 -0.86 10.80
N VAL A 331 6.74 -2.16 11.01
CA VAL A 331 7.73 -3.20 10.75
C VAL A 331 7.06 -4.50 10.31
N HIS A 332 7.75 -5.31 9.52
CA HIS A 332 7.29 -6.67 9.22
C HIS A 332 7.68 -7.62 10.35
N ALA A 333 6.65 -8.28 10.94
CA ALA A 333 6.81 -9.40 11.88
C ALA A 333 5.58 -10.32 11.80
N ASN A 334 5.64 -11.54 12.34
CA ASN A 334 4.56 -12.52 12.32
C ASN A 334 3.70 -12.51 13.60
N GLY A 335 4.18 -11.86 14.66
CA GLY A 335 3.51 -11.69 15.95
C GLY A 335 4.23 -10.63 16.78
N VAL A 336 3.61 -10.20 17.89
CA VAL A 336 4.25 -9.27 18.82
C VAL A 336 5.58 -9.84 19.36
N ARG A 337 5.61 -11.15 19.63
CA ARG A 337 6.80 -11.83 20.16
C ARG A 337 7.97 -11.90 19.18
N ASP A 338 7.71 -11.71 17.87
CA ASP A 338 8.74 -11.74 16.82
C ASP A 338 9.32 -10.34 16.54
N VAL A 339 8.66 -9.27 17.01
CA VAL A 339 9.13 -7.89 16.85
C VAL A 339 10.53 -7.68 17.40
N PRO A 340 10.89 -8.19 18.60
CA PRO A 340 12.25 -8.09 19.14
C PRO A 340 13.31 -8.62 18.20
N ALA A 341 13.15 -9.84 17.71
CA ALA A 341 14.11 -10.47 16.80
C ALA A 341 14.29 -9.65 15.51
N ARG A 342 13.17 -9.09 14.99
CA ARG A 342 13.22 -8.22 13.81
C ARG A 342 13.99 -6.92 14.08
N LEU A 343 13.74 -6.25 15.21
CA LEU A 343 14.47 -5.03 15.60
C LEU A 343 15.97 -5.29 15.83
N LEU A 344 16.31 -6.42 16.44
CA LEU A 344 17.71 -6.84 16.61
C LEU A 344 18.41 -7.04 15.26
N ALA A 345 17.74 -7.69 14.31
CA ALA A 345 18.27 -7.86 12.96
C ALA A 345 18.49 -6.51 12.24
N LEU A 346 17.51 -5.59 12.32
CA LEU A 346 17.63 -4.24 11.75
C LEU A 346 18.73 -3.42 12.44
N GLY A 347 18.83 -3.51 13.77
CA GLY A 347 19.89 -2.87 14.55
C GLY A 347 21.28 -3.37 14.17
N SER A 348 21.42 -4.67 13.91
CA SER A 348 22.67 -5.25 13.41
C SER A 348 23.08 -4.66 12.05
N LEU A 349 22.13 -4.43 11.13
CA LEU A 349 22.39 -3.74 9.86
C LEU A 349 22.89 -2.30 10.08
N ALA A 350 22.49 -1.67 11.19
CA ALA A 350 22.92 -0.33 11.59
C ALA A 350 24.21 -0.33 12.41
N GLY A 351 24.87 -1.47 12.59
CA GLY A 351 26.09 -1.63 13.42
C GLY A 351 25.84 -1.52 14.92
N MET A 352 24.60 -1.74 15.39
CA MET A 352 24.25 -1.69 16.81
C MET A 352 24.40 -3.07 17.45
N GLY A 353 24.99 -3.12 18.64
CA GLY A 353 25.01 -4.34 19.45
C GLY A 353 23.64 -4.66 20.06
N GLU A 354 23.36 -5.94 20.32
CA GLU A 354 22.06 -6.43 20.82
C GLU A 354 21.60 -5.69 22.08
N SER A 355 22.49 -5.51 23.08
CA SER A 355 22.19 -4.80 24.32
C SER A 355 21.81 -3.34 24.09
N ALA A 356 22.43 -2.68 23.10
CA ALA A 356 22.11 -1.30 22.74
C ALA A 356 20.74 -1.21 22.07
N VAL A 357 20.43 -2.11 21.13
CA VAL A 357 19.10 -2.18 20.51
C VAL A 357 18.02 -2.44 21.57
N ALA A 358 18.26 -3.40 22.48
CA ALA A 358 17.32 -3.72 23.55
C ALA A 358 17.06 -2.51 24.46
N ALA A 359 18.13 -1.84 24.92
CA ALA A 359 18.02 -0.67 25.78
C ALA A 359 17.27 0.47 25.11
N GLN A 360 17.64 0.78 23.87
CA GLN A 360 17.01 1.88 23.13
C GLN A 360 15.56 1.58 22.74
N THR A 361 15.22 0.34 22.38
CA THR A 361 13.85 -0.07 22.04
C THR A 361 12.90 0.05 23.23
N VAL A 362 13.32 -0.41 24.41
CA VAL A 362 12.51 -0.35 25.64
C VAL A 362 12.28 1.09 26.09
N ALA A 363 13.26 1.97 25.87
CA ALA A 363 13.13 3.38 26.16
C ALA A 363 12.30 4.12 25.11
N ALA A 364 12.41 3.73 23.82
CA ALA A 364 11.77 4.41 22.71
C ALA A 364 10.29 4.08 22.55
N PHE A 365 9.88 2.81 22.71
CA PHE A 365 8.52 2.37 22.43
C PHE A 365 7.71 2.04 23.67
N ASP A 366 6.47 2.49 23.70
CA ASP A 366 5.49 2.19 24.74
C ASP A 366 4.68 0.93 24.44
N ALA A 367 4.39 0.69 23.18
CA ALA A 367 3.57 -0.44 22.75
C ALA A 367 3.95 -0.97 21.35
N PHE A 368 3.74 -2.26 21.14
CA PHE A 368 3.73 -2.94 19.87
C PHE A 368 2.29 -3.36 19.53
N VAL A 369 1.80 -3.05 18.33
CA VAL A 369 0.45 -3.41 17.86
C VAL A 369 0.58 -4.31 16.64
N HIS A 370 0.03 -5.52 16.70
CA HIS A 370 0.17 -6.50 15.62
C HIS A 370 -1.14 -6.74 14.89
N LEU A 371 -1.07 -6.63 13.54
CA LEU A 371 -2.18 -6.94 12.65
C LEU A 371 -1.98 -8.28 11.96
N ARG A 372 -3.06 -9.06 11.91
CA ARG A 372 -3.16 -10.28 11.10
C ARG A 372 -4.09 -10.10 9.92
N ARG A 373 -3.83 -10.90 8.88
CA ARG A 373 -4.71 -11.07 7.73
C ARG A 373 -5.20 -12.52 7.69
N ARG A 374 -6.49 -12.70 7.42
CA ARG A 374 -7.10 -14.01 7.18
C ARG A 374 -7.03 -14.32 5.69
N SER A 375 -6.47 -15.48 5.33
CA SER A 375 -6.59 -16.02 3.99
C SER A 375 -7.96 -16.69 3.83
N GLY A 376 -8.71 -16.39 2.76
CA GLY A 376 -10.01 -16.99 2.50
C GLY A 376 -11.12 -16.52 3.46
N ALA A 377 -11.11 -15.28 3.91
CA ALA A 377 -12.21 -14.74 4.70
C ALA A 377 -13.53 -14.79 3.93
N ALA A 378 -14.59 -15.30 4.57
CA ALA A 378 -15.92 -15.30 3.98
C ALA A 378 -16.40 -13.86 3.71
N PRO A 379 -17.27 -13.64 2.71
CA PRO A 379 -17.88 -12.33 2.49
C PRO A 379 -18.53 -11.83 3.80
N GLY A 380 -18.19 -10.59 4.20
CA GLY A 380 -18.70 -9.99 5.45
C GLY A 380 -17.87 -10.26 6.72
N SER A 381 -16.88 -11.15 6.67
CA SER A 381 -15.91 -11.33 7.76
C SER A 381 -14.80 -10.28 7.70
N PRO A 382 -14.30 -9.75 8.84
CA PRO A 382 -13.12 -8.90 8.84
C PRO A 382 -11.93 -9.71 8.35
N GLY A 383 -11.45 -9.42 7.14
CA GLY A 383 -10.30 -10.09 6.56
C GLY A 383 -8.97 -9.71 7.23
N ARG A 384 -9.01 -8.72 8.13
CA ARG A 384 -7.85 -8.16 8.85
C ARG A 384 -8.30 -7.71 10.23
N TRP A 385 -7.45 -7.94 11.25
CA TRP A 385 -7.74 -7.46 12.61
C TRP A 385 -6.45 -7.21 13.39
N VAL A 386 -6.52 -6.35 14.40
CA VAL A 386 -5.46 -6.25 15.41
C VAL A 386 -5.61 -7.45 16.34
N SER A 387 -4.64 -8.35 16.29
CA SER A 387 -4.67 -9.62 17.03
C SER A 387 -3.93 -9.56 18.35
N GLU A 388 -2.94 -8.70 18.50
CA GLU A 388 -2.10 -8.64 19.67
C GLU A 388 -1.64 -7.20 19.95
N VAL A 389 -1.54 -6.85 21.23
CA VAL A 389 -0.82 -5.67 21.69
C VAL A 389 0.18 -6.12 22.75
N GLY A 390 1.42 -5.64 22.67
CA GLY A 390 2.47 -5.98 23.62
C GLY A 390 3.30 -4.79 24.03
N VAL A 391 4.14 -5.01 25.03
CA VAL A 391 5.04 -4.00 25.58
C VAL A 391 6.48 -4.50 25.45
N PRO A 392 7.42 -3.67 24.96
CA PRO A 392 8.83 -4.05 24.98
C PRO A 392 9.36 -4.08 26.41
N VAL A 393 10.11 -5.13 26.73
CA VAL A 393 10.74 -5.30 28.04
C VAL A 393 12.18 -5.81 27.89
N ARG A 394 13.05 -5.43 28.81
CA ARG A 394 14.39 -6.01 28.89
C ARG A 394 14.35 -7.39 29.54
N SER A 395 15.14 -8.31 28.99
CA SER A 395 15.34 -9.63 29.56
C SER A 395 16.88 -9.89 29.61
N GLY A 396 17.49 -9.55 30.72
CA GLY A 396 18.97 -9.53 30.82
C GLY A 396 19.57 -8.48 29.85
N SER A 397 20.45 -8.89 28.97
CA SER A 397 21.00 -8.07 27.88
C SER A 397 20.10 -7.99 26.65
N GLY A 398 19.09 -8.86 26.53
CA GLY A 398 18.23 -9.00 25.35
C GLY A 398 16.93 -8.21 25.45
N LEU A 399 16.17 -8.25 24.33
CA LEU A 399 14.87 -7.63 24.15
C LEU A 399 13.79 -8.72 24.07
N ARG A 400 12.68 -8.51 24.77
CA ARG A 400 11.48 -9.33 24.71
C ARG A 400 10.25 -8.43 24.53
N ALA A 401 9.18 -8.99 24.02
CA ALA A 401 7.86 -8.34 24.00
C ALA A 401 6.88 -9.18 24.84
N ASP A 402 6.32 -8.57 25.87
CA ASP A 402 5.32 -9.19 26.72
C ASP A 402 3.92 -8.81 26.24
N LEU A 403 3.04 -9.80 26.16
CA LEU A 403 1.67 -9.65 25.70
C LEU A 403 0.85 -8.84 26.72
N ALA A 404 0.24 -7.74 26.25
CA ALA A 404 -0.67 -6.93 27.03
C ALA A 404 -2.13 -7.22 26.69
N LEU A 405 -2.46 -7.48 25.42
CA LEU A 405 -3.80 -7.80 24.97
C LEU A 405 -3.73 -8.80 23.81
N ALA A 406 -4.50 -9.87 23.89
CA ALA A 406 -4.79 -10.77 22.78
C ALA A 406 -6.22 -10.54 22.30
N VAL A 407 -6.43 -10.57 20.98
CA VAL A 407 -7.76 -10.38 20.38
C VAL A 407 -8.01 -11.48 19.38
N ASP A 408 -9.09 -12.21 19.57
CA ASP A 408 -9.53 -13.24 18.67
C ASP A 408 -10.21 -12.68 17.42
N GLN A 409 -10.56 -13.55 16.48
CA GLN A 409 -11.20 -13.15 15.22
C GLN A 409 -12.66 -12.67 15.40
N GLY A 410 -13.29 -12.97 16.53
CA GLY A 410 -14.63 -12.53 16.89
C GLY A 410 -14.64 -11.19 17.60
N GLY A 411 -13.47 -10.63 17.91
CA GLY A 411 -13.34 -9.39 18.66
C GLY A 411 -13.31 -9.58 20.18
N GLY A 412 -13.28 -10.82 20.67
CA GLY A 412 -13.01 -11.14 22.06
C GLY A 412 -11.60 -10.71 22.44
N ALA A 413 -11.46 -9.99 23.56
CA ALA A 413 -10.18 -9.43 23.99
C ALA A 413 -9.84 -9.96 25.39
N GLU A 414 -8.66 -10.60 25.50
CA GLU A 414 -8.10 -11.14 26.75
C GLU A 414 -6.86 -10.35 27.17
N GLU A 415 -6.79 -9.99 28.43
CA GLU A 415 -5.64 -9.32 29.02
C GLU A 415 -4.48 -10.29 29.21
N GLY A 416 -3.31 -9.86 28.74
CA GLY A 416 -2.06 -10.55 29.01
C GLY A 416 -1.35 -9.98 30.25
N PRO A 417 -0.24 -10.61 30.66
CA PRO A 417 0.50 -10.23 31.86
C PRO A 417 1.06 -8.80 31.85
N ALA A 418 1.26 -8.20 30.67
CA ALA A 418 1.74 -6.83 30.54
C ALA A 418 0.62 -5.79 30.47
N TRP A 419 -0.65 -6.19 30.55
CA TRP A 419 -1.77 -5.25 30.52
C TRP A 419 -1.70 -4.15 31.61
N PRO A 420 -1.43 -4.49 32.91
CA PRO A 420 -1.37 -3.45 33.95
C PRO A 420 -0.31 -2.37 33.66
N LEU A 421 0.84 -2.76 33.09
CA LEU A 421 1.91 -1.84 32.71
C LEU A 421 1.45 -0.92 31.57
N LEU A 422 0.81 -1.46 30.54
CA LEU A 422 0.31 -0.68 29.40
C LEU A 422 -0.86 0.23 29.82
N ALA A 423 -1.80 -0.26 30.61
CA ALA A 423 -2.92 0.52 31.12
C ALA A 423 -2.46 1.72 31.97
N GLN A 424 -1.47 1.51 32.83
CA GLN A 424 -0.86 2.58 33.61
C GLN A 424 -0.24 3.66 32.70
N ARG A 425 0.57 3.27 31.70
CA ARG A 425 1.21 4.18 30.73
C ARG A 425 0.17 4.98 29.93
N CYS A 426 -0.91 4.33 29.51
CA CYS A 426 -1.95 4.92 28.67
C CYS A 426 -3.03 5.66 29.47
N ARG A 427 -3.02 5.60 30.81
CA ARG A 427 -4.09 6.11 31.68
C ARG A 427 -5.47 5.56 31.28
N VAL A 428 -5.51 4.29 30.87
CA VAL A 428 -6.75 3.58 30.57
C VAL A 428 -7.25 2.97 31.88
N PRO A 429 -8.55 3.08 32.21
CA PRO A 429 -9.12 2.36 33.35
C PRO A 429 -8.88 0.86 33.18
N SER A 430 -8.48 0.21 34.27
CA SER A 430 -8.32 -1.25 34.36
C SER A 430 -9.65 -1.97 34.19
#